data_95141e380c4aa45758b3f9dc8b6f3b86
#
_entry.id   95141e380c4aa45758b3f9dc8b6f3b86
#
_cell.length_a   1.000
_cell.length_b   1.000
_cell.length_c   1.000
_cell.angle_alpha   90.00
_cell.angle_beta   90.00
_cell.angle_gamma   90.00
#
_symmetry.space_group_name_H-M   'P 1'
#
loop_
_entity.id
_entity.type
_entity.pdbx_description
1 polymer ?
#
loop_
_entity_poly.entity_id
_entity_poly.type
_entity_poly.pdbx_seq_one_letter_code
_entity_poly.pdbx_strand_id
1 'polypeptide(L)'
;MKRRNFVQNSVLAGASLLTAGLLKADPAAAATTAPDTGKPFHLNYGIHDGMFKNHAGDDFIDQIKFAYDQGFRSIEDNGMARRPIDQQKKIGDTLAKLGMAMGVFVQPGLGNDTNLLASGKAEHLDKFIASCKEAVEVAKRINGKLVTVVPGDFVRNLPIGIQTGNVIEAIKKGTAIIEPHGLVMVLEPLSDNPDLFLRTPDQAYAICKAVGSPSCKILYDMYHVQRNQGNIIPTLNWVYDEIGYYQIGDNPGRKEPGTGEVNYKNIFKHIYDKGYKGVLGMEHGNAIKGKEGETALIKAYRDADSFM
;
A
#
# COMPACT_ATOMS: atom_id res chain seq x y z
N MET A 1 -29.71 -37.67 21.74
CA MET A 1 -29.66 -36.73 22.87
C MET A 1 -29.93 -35.34 22.37
N LYS A 2 -31.01 -34.69 22.85
CA LYS A 2 -31.56 -33.45 22.26
C LYS A 2 -30.84 -32.22 22.82
N ARG A 3 -30.36 -31.34 21.93
CA ARG A 3 -29.66 -30.05 22.19
C ARG A 3 -30.57 -28.92 22.75
N ARG A 4 -31.45 -29.19 23.70
CA ARG A 4 -32.50 -28.24 24.09
C ARG A 4 -32.55 -27.81 25.55
N ASN A 5 -31.57 -28.12 26.39
CA ASN A 5 -31.60 -27.85 27.82
C ASN A 5 -30.41 -27.02 28.36
N PHE A 6 -29.88 -26.07 27.58
CA PHE A 6 -28.78 -25.24 28.08
C PHE A 6 -29.14 -23.76 28.29
N VAL A 7 -30.37 -23.34 28.08
CA VAL A 7 -30.75 -21.89 28.11
C VAL A 7 -31.75 -21.55 29.23
N GLN A 8 -31.94 -22.36 30.24
CA GLN A 8 -33.01 -22.10 31.25
C GLN A 8 -32.58 -21.98 32.71
N ASN A 9 -31.32 -21.79 33.06
CA ASN A 9 -30.94 -21.59 34.46
C ASN A 9 -29.94 -20.44 34.68
N SER A 10 -30.35 -19.19 34.43
CA SER A 10 -29.62 -18.04 34.93
C SER A 10 -30.50 -16.79 34.99
N VAL A 11 -31.62 -16.88 35.71
CA VAL A 11 -32.30 -15.68 36.22
C VAL A 11 -32.83 -16.05 37.60
N LEU A 12 -32.23 -15.50 38.64
CA LEU A 12 -32.77 -15.12 39.93
C LEU A 12 -31.65 -15.08 40.99
N ALA A 13 -31.25 -13.90 41.34
CA ALA A 13 -31.00 -13.49 42.71
C ALA A 13 -30.13 -12.21 42.77
N GLY A 14 -30.66 -11.18 43.38
CA GLY A 14 -29.90 -10.20 44.09
C GLY A 14 -30.24 -8.74 43.85
N ALA A 15 -31.47 -8.31 44.20
CA ALA A 15 -31.70 -6.90 44.46
C ALA A 15 -31.14 -6.56 45.86
N SER A 16 -30.18 -5.66 45.93
CA SER A 16 -29.79 -4.98 47.15
C SER A 16 -29.61 -3.50 46.87
N LEU A 17 -30.50 -2.71 47.39
CA LEU A 17 -30.39 -1.24 47.48
C LEU A 17 -29.14 -0.86 48.24
N LEU A 18 -28.36 0.05 47.69
CA LEU A 18 -27.49 0.92 48.47
C LEU A 18 -27.54 2.33 47.87
N THR A 19 -27.85 3.22 48.77
CA THR A 19 -28.10 4.64 48.59
C THR A 19 -26.87 5.47 48.20
N ALA A 20 -27.13 6.38 47.29
CA ALA A 20 -26.54 7.73 47.11
C ALA A 20 -25.17 8.06 47.73
N GLY A 21 -24.22 8.28 46.87
CA GLY A 21 -23.08 9.16 47.04
C GLY A 21 -22.76 9.81 45.69
N LEU A 22 -23.27 11.03 45.46
CA LEU A 22 -22.87 11.87 44.36
C LEU A 22 -21.42 12.34 44.57
N LEU A 23 -20.47 11.55 44.08
CA LEU A 23 -19.14 12.05 43.81
C LEU A 23 -19.17 12.65 42.38
N LYS A 24 -19.09 13.98 42.30
CA LYS A 24 -18.75 14.68 41.05
C LYS A 24 -17.37 14.17 40.61
N ALA A 25 -17.34 13.33 39.63
CA ALA A 25 -16.11 13.07 38.88
C ALA A 25 -15.82 14.33 38.07
N ASP A 26 -14.79 15.06 38.45
CA ASP A 26 -14.19 16.05 37.55
C ASP A 26 -13.82 15.32 36.25
N PRO A 27 -14.13 15.88 35.05
CA PRO A 27 -13.64 15.32 33.82
C PRO A 27 -12.11 15.49 33.87
N ALA A 28 -11.41 14.38 34.11
CA ALA A 28 -9.97 14.34 33.90
C ALA A 28 -9.77 14.79 32.45
N ALA A 29 -9.28 16.00 32.27
CA ALA A 29 -8.81 16.49 30.99
C ALA A 29 -7.80 15.46 30.50
N ALA A 30 -8.18 14.71 29.45
CA ALA A 30 -7.24 13.87 28.73
C ALA A 30 -6.11 14.81 28.32
N ALA A 31 -4.95 14.66 28.94
CA ALA A 31 -3.75 15.36 28.52
C ALA A 31 -3.51 14.94 27.08
N THR A 32 -3.85 15.82 26.15
CA THR A 32 -3.43 15.71 24.76
C THR A 32 -1.90 15.90 24.80
N THR A 33 -1.17 14.79 24.90
CA THR A 33 0.26 14.83 24.65
C THR A 33 0.43 15.41 23.24
N ALA A 34 1.18 16.51 23.14
CA ALA A 34 1.54 17.08 21.86
C ALA A 34 2.07 15.95 20.96
N PRO A 35 1.68 15.90 19.66
CA PRO A 35 2.16 14.85 18.78
C PRO A 35 3.68 14.84 18.79
N ASP A 36 4.28 13.63 18.81
CA ASP A 36 5.73 13.38 18.84
C ASP A 36 6.32 13.80 17.47
N THR A 37 6.36 15.12 17.24
CA THR A 37 6.69 15.74 15.97
C THR A 37 8.16 15.51 15.63
N GLY A 38 8.42 14.99 14.42
CA GLY A 38 9.76 14.79 13.89
C GLY A 38 10.42 13.44 14.22
N LYS A 39 9.96 12.68 15.21
CA LYS A 39 10.48 11.34 15.48
C LYS A 39 10.09 10.39 14.35
N PRO A 40 11.05 9.70 13.70
CA PRO A 40 10.72 8.70 12.68
C PRO A 40 9.87 7.58 13.24
N PHE A 41 9.06 6.97 12.37
CA PHE A 41 8.33 5.73 12.67
C PHE A 41 9.28 4.52 12.68
N HIS A 42 8.83 3.39 13.22
CA HIS A 42 9.58 2.13 13.18
C HIS A 42 9.61 1.52 11.77
N LEU A 43 8.51 1.69 11.02
CA LEU A 43 8.42 1.35 9.61
C LEU A 43 8.43 2.61 8.73
N ASN A 44 8.76 2.47 7.46
CA ASN A 44 8.89 3.59 6.54
C ASN A 44 7.60 3.77 5.71
N TYR A 45 6.70 4.61 6.19
CA TYR A 45 5.41 4.90 5.53
C TYR A 45 5.55 5.97 4.45
N GLY A 46 5.07 5.67 3.22
CA GLY A 46 5.14 6.56 2.07
C GLY A 46 3.86 7.34 1.85
N ILE A 47 3.90 8.66 2.04
CA ILE A 47 2.73 9.55 1.87
C ILE A 47 2.42 9.79 0.40
N HIS A 48 1.15 10.07 0.08
CA HIS A 48 0.68 10.50 -1.23
C HIS A 48 0.43 12.01 -1.31
N ASP A 49 0.46 12.54 -2.53
CA ASP A 49 0.05 13.90 -2.84
C ASP A 49 -1.41 14.14 -2.42
N GLY A 50 -1.66 15.27 -1.78
CA GLY A 50 -2.96 15.68 -1.27
C GLY A 50 -3.28 15.24 0.16
N MET A 51 -2.48 14.35 0.77
CA MET A 51 -2.74 13.89 2.14
C MET A 51 -2.61 14.99 3.18
N PHE A 52 -1.75 15.99 2.94
CA PHE A 52 -1.46 17.10 3.86
C PHE A 52 -1.69 18.49 3.28
N LYS A 53 -2.54 18.59 2.26
CA LYS A 53 -2.80 19.87 1.58
C LYS A 53 -3.43 20.94 2.46
N ASN A 54 -4.17 20.57 3.50
CA ASN A 54 -4.81 21.55 4.38
C ASN A 54 -3.81 22.16 5.38
N HIS A 55 -2.75 21.46 5.77
CA HIS A 55 -1.65 22.01 6.57
C HIS A 55 -0.60 22.71 5.72
N ALA A 56 -0.20 22.11 4.60
CA ALA A 56 0.97 22.50 3.82
C ALA A 56 0.66 23.20 2.48
N GLY A 57 -0.62 23.26 2.07
CA GLY A 57 -1.01 23.79 0.77
C GLY A 57 -0.99 22.77 -0.36
N ASP A 58 -1.29 23.24 -1.58
CA ASP A 58 -1.45 22.37 -2.75
C ASP A 58 -0.11 21.95 -3.40
N ASP A 59 1.01 22.64 -3.12
CA ASP A 59 2.33 22.22 -3.64
C ASP A 59 2.79 20.94 -2.93
N PHE A 60 2.94 19.86 -3.70
CA PHE A 60 3.39 18.58 -3.14
C PHE A 60 4.77 18.65 -2.47
N ILE A 61 5.64 19.54 -2.90
CA ILE A 61 6.94 19.78 -2.25
C ILE A 61 6.76 20.25 -0.80
N ASP A 62 5.80 21.13 -0.55
CA ASP A 62 5.57 21.63 0.81
C ASP A 62 4.87 20.56 1.67
N GLN A 63 4.01 19.71 1.06
CA GLN A 63 3.46 18.55 1.75
C GLN A 63 4.54 17.51 2.12
N ILE A 64 5.54 17.28 1.26
CA ILE A 64 6.69 16.41 1.54
C ILE A 64 7.48 16.95 2.74
N LYS A 65 7.77 18.26 2.80
CA LYS A 65 8.48 18.88 3.94
C LYS A 65 7.68 18.75 5.22
N PHE A 66 6.38 19.06 5.16
CA PHE A 66 5.48 18.89 6.31
C PHE A 66 5.48 17.45 6.81
N ALA A 67 5.35 16.48 5.92
CA ALA A 67 5.38 15.06 6.27
C ALA A 67 6.72 14.65 6.92
N TYR A 68 7.83 15.18 6.40
CA TYR A 68 9.15 14.99 7.02
C TYR A 68 9.19 15.48 8.46
N ASP A 69 8.65 16.69 8.72
CA ASP A 69 8.55 17.27 10.07
C ASP A 69 7.61 16.47 10.99
N GLN A 70 6.67 15.69 10.42
CA GLN A 70 5.81 14.76 11.16
C GLN A 70 6.43 13.37 11.36
N GLY A 71 7.64 13.12 10.86
CA GLY A 71 8.38 11.87 11.04
C GLY A 71 8.27 10.87 9.88
N PHE A 72 7.53 11.18 8.82
CA PHE A 72 7.53 10.36 7.60
C PHE A 72 8.88 10.47 6.86
N ARG A 73 9.32 9.38 6.23
CA ARG A 73 10.64 9.34 5.55
C ARG A 73 10.55 8.81 4.12
N SER A 74 9.34 8.72 3.57
CA SER A 74 9.13 8.31 2.18
C SER A 74 7.85 8.89 1.60
N ILE A 75 7.77 8.83 0.28
CA ILE A 75 6.56 9.12 -0.48
C ILE A 75 6.23 7.95 -1.40
N GLU A 76 4.98 7.90 -1.87
CA GLU A 76 4.53 7.14 -3.01
C GLU A 76 3.80 8.08 -3.96
N ASP A 77 3.96 7.92 -5.28
CA ASP A 77 3.24 8.75 -6.24
C ASP A 77 2.89 7.98 -7.53
N ASN A 78 1.71 7.42 -7.55
CA ASN A 78 1.15 6.71 -8.71
C ASN A 78 1.04 7.60 -9.95
N GLY A 79 1.00 8.92 -9.76
CA GLY A 79 0.95 9.93 -10.82
C GLY A 79 2.30 10.39 -11.36
N MET A 80 3.41 9.98 -10.76
CA MET A 80 4.75 10.53 -11.02
C MET A 80 5.11 10.62 -12.50
N ALA A 81 4.84 9.58 -13.27
CA ALA A 81 5.17 9.55 -14.70
C ALA A 81 4.39 10.60 -15.54
N ARG A 82 3.22 11.03 -15.05
CA ARG A 82 2.38 12.05 -15.70
C ARG A 82 2.74 13.48 -15.30
N ARG A 83 3.57 13.68 -14.28
CA ARG A 83 4.02 15.00 -13.88
C ARG A 83 5.00 15.59 -14.91
N PRO A 84 5.03 16.92 -15.09
CA PRO A 84 6.07 17.57 -15.87
C PRO A 84 7.47 17.17 -15.41
N ILE A 85 8.43 17.07 -16.36
CA ILE A 85 9.79 16.57 -16.10
C ILE A 85 10.52 17.41 -15.03
N ASP A 86 10.36 18.73 -15.05
CA ASP A 86 10.92 19.63 -14.05
C ASP A 86 10.32 19.42 -12.65
N GLN A 87 9.02 19.10 -12.57
CA GLN A 87 8.38 18.73 -11.30
C GLN A 87 8.90 17.39 -10.78
N GLN A 88 9.07 16.37 -11.66
CA GLN A 88 9.70 15.10 -11.27
C GLN A 88 11.08 15.33 -10.67
N LYS A 89 11.94 16.12 -11.32
CA LYS A 89 13.27 16.47 -10.84
C LYS A 89 13.20 17.20 -9.50
N LYS A 90 12.34 18.21 -9.36
CA LYS A 90 12.17 18.98 -8.12
C LYS A 90 11.77 18.07 -6.96
N ILE A 91 10.90 17.08 -7.19
CA ILE A 91 10.53 16.07 -6.18
C ILE A 91 11.75 15.22 -5.84
N GLY A 92 12.45 14.66 -6.83
CA GLY A 92 13.65 13.85 -6.62
C GLY A 92 14.72 14.56 -5.82
N ASP A 93 15.03 15.82 -6.18
CA ASP A 93 16.00 16.66 -5.48
C ASP A 93 15.57 16.95 -4.02
N THR A 94 14.26 17.15 -3.80
CA THR A 94 13.73 17.38 -2.45
C THR A 94 13.86 16.14 -1.59
N LEU A 95 13.51 14.96 -2.13
CA LEU A 95 13.68 13.69 -1.41
C LEU A 95 15.14 13.43 -1.06
N ALA A 96 16.06 13.63 -2.02
CA ALA A 96 17.49 13.48 -1.80
C ALA A 96 18.02 14.41 -0.70
N LYS A 97 17.60 15.69 -0.72
CA LYS A 97 18.00 16.70 0.29
C LYS A 97 17.49 16.33 1.70
N LEU A 98 16.29 15.77 1.81
CA LEU A 98 15.68 15.37 3.08
C LEU A 98 16.09 13.96 3.53
N GLY A 99 16.80 13.19 2.70
CA GLY A 99 17.09 11.78 2.97
C GLY A 99 15.83 10.91 2.99
N MET A 100 14.80 11.29 2.23
CA MET A 100 13.56 10.52 2.07
C MET A 100 13.63 9.56 0.89
N ALA A 101 12.93 8.43 1.00
CA ALA A 101 12.84 7.45 -0.07
C ALA A 101 11.66 7.72 -1.01
N MET A 102 11.86 7.42 -2.31
CA MET A 102 10.76 7.21 -3.25
C MET A 102 10.29 5.77 -3.16
N GLY A 103 8.99 5.55 -2.94
CA GLY A 103 8.32 4.26 -3.07
C GLY A 103 8.06 3.89 -4.53
N VAL A 104 6.86 3.43 -4.83
CA VAL A 104 6.48 3.09 -6.20
C VAL A 104 5.93 4.30 -6.97
N PHE A 105 6.01 4.21 -8.28
CA PHE A 105 5.19 4.95 -9.24
C PHE A 105 4.60 3.97 -10.26
N VAL A 106 3.45 4.30 -10.84
CA VAL A 106 2.81 3.44 -11.85
C VAL A 106 3.54 3.54 -13.18
N GLN A 107 3.68 2.42 -13.86
CA GLN A 107 4.30 2.31 -15.16
C GLN A 107 3.73 3.35 -16.16
N PRO A 108 4.58 4.11 -16.87
CA PRO A 108 4.14 5.16 -17.78
C PRO A 108 3.25 4.64 -18.92
N GLY A 109 2.24 5.43 -19.30
CA GLY A 109 1.43 5.20 -20.51
C GLY A 109 0.52 3.98 -20.49
N LEU A 110 0.47 3.25 -19.39
CA LEU A 110 -0.36 2.05 -19.23
C LEU A 110 -1.31 2.22 -18.05
N GLY A 111 -2.61 2.31 -18.34
CA GLY A 111 -3.67 2.17 -17.32
C GLY A 111 -4.08 0.71 -17.17
N ASN A 112 -4.88 0.39 -16.15
CA ASN A 112 -5.35 -0.97 -15.86
C ASN A 112 -6.12 -1.59 -17.05
N ASP A 113 -6.83 -0.75 -17.82
CA ASP A 113 -7.66 -1.10 -18.98
C ASP A 113 -6.93 -1.11 -20.31
N THR A 114 -5.69 -0.63 -20.38
CA THR A 114 -4.91 -0.53 -21.62
C THR A 114 -3.77 -1.54 -21.72
N ASN A 115 -3.38 -2.15 -20.61
CA ASN A 115 -2.35 -3.17 -20.57
C ASN A 115 -2.99 -4.57 -20.69
N LEU A 116 -2.86 -5.21 -21.83
CA LEU A 116 -3.44 -6.54 -22.09
C LEU A 116 -2.35 -7.58 -22.34
N LEU A 117 -1.41 -7.72 -21.39
CA LEU A 117 -0.29 -8.67 -21.52
C LEU A 117 -0.76 -10.11 -21.65
N ALA A 118 -1.89 -10.45 -20.99
CA ALA A 118 -2.53 -11.75 -21.07
C ALA A 118 -2.90 -12.16 -22.51
N SER A 119 -3.12 -11.21 -23.42
CA SER A 119 -3.49 -11.48 -24.82
C SER A 119 -2.39 -12.12 -25.65
N GLY A 120 -1.13 -11.90 -25.31
CA GLY A 120 0.06 -12.33 -26.09
C GLY A 120 0.24 -11.61 -27.43
N LYS A 121 -0.55 -10.56 -27.70
CA LYS A 121 -0.44 -9.81 -28.95
C LYS A 121 0.80 -8.93 -28.98
N ALA A 122 1.47 -8.88 -30.14
CA ALA A 122 2.68 -8.09 -30.33
C ALA A 122 2.46 -6.59 -30.03
N GLU A 123 1.33 -6.02 -30.44
CA GLU A 123 1.00 -4.61 -30.18
C GLU A 123 0.97 -4.23 -28.69
N HIS A 124 0.49 -5.13 -27.82
CA HIS A 124 0.47 -4.91 -26.37
C HIS A 124 1.87 -5.07 -25.78
N LEU A 125 2.62 -6.05 -26.27
CA LEU A 125 4.01 -6.25 -25.85
C LEU A 125 4.88 -5.05 -26.23
N ASP A 126 4.76 -4.51 -27.46
CA ASP A 126 5.55 -3.37 -27.93
C ASP A 126 5.26 -2.11 -27.09
N LYS A 127 4.00 -1.86 -26.75
CA LYS A 127 3.61 -0.78 -25.82
C LYS A 127 4.23 -0.99 -24.44
N PHE A 128 4.19 -2.19 -23.91
CA PHE A 128 4.79 -2.52 -22.62
C PHE A 128 6.30 -2.29 -22.61
N ILE A 129 7.00 -2.73 -23.66
CA ILE A 129 8.44 -2.52 -23.84
C ILE A 129 8.78 -1.02 -23.91
N ALA A 130 8.01 -0.23 -24.66
CA ALA A 130 8.19 1.23 -24.70
C ALA A 130 8.01 1.87 -23.33
N SER A 131 6.98 1.46 -22.61
CA SER A 131 6.69 1.92 -21.23
C SER A 131 7.80 1.54 -20.24
N CYS A 132 8.41 0.36 -20.35
CA CYS A 132 9.55 -0.03 -19.53
C CYS A 132 10.76 0.90 -19.74
N LYS A 133 11.05 1.29 -20.98
CA LYS A 133 12.12 2.25 -21.29
C LYS A 133 11.83 3.62 -20.69
N GLU A 134 10.60 4.08 -20.78
CA GLU A 134 10.18 5.35 -20.19
C GLU A 134 10.26 5.31 -18.65
N ALA A 135 9.86 4.20 -18.03
CA ALA A 135 9.96 4.01 -16.59
C ALA A 135 11.40 4.16 -16.08
N VAL A 136 12.39 3.70 -16.82
CA VAL A 136 13.82 3.91 -16.50
C VAL A 136 14.16 5.40 -16.46
N GLU A 137 13.67 6.19 -17.40
CA GLU A 137 13.93 7.63 -17.44
C GLU A 137 13.22 8.40 -16.32
N VAL A 138 12.00 7.98 -15.96
CA VAL A 138 11.30 8.52 -14.78
C VAL A 138 12.10 8.20 -13.51
N ALA A 139 12.47 6.92 -13.32
CA ALA A 139 13.21 6.46 -12.16
C ALA A 139 14.52 7.23 -11.94
N LYS A 140 15.28 7.49 -13.00
CA LYS A 140 16.51 8.30 -12.94
C LYS A 140 16.26 9.71 -12.39
N ARG A 141 15.15 10.37 -12.79
CA ARG A 141 14.82 11.74 -12.36
C ARG A 141 14.47 11.85 -10.88
N ILE A 142 13.86 10.79 -10.32
CA ILE A 142 13.34 10.77 -8.95
C ILE A 142 14.16 9.89 -7.99
N ASN A 143 15.28 9.32 -8.46
CA ASN A 143 16.01 8.27 -7.76
C ASN A 143 15.12 7.10 -7.31
N GLY A 144 14.11 6.76 -8.15
CA GLY A 144 13.15 5.68 -7.90
C GLY A 144 13.78 4.31 -8.13
N LYS A 145 13.32 3.30 -7.39
CA LYS A 145 13.80 1.91 -7.49
C LYS A 145 12.70 0.92 -7.82
N LEU A 146 11.45 1.32 -7.72
CA LEU A 146 10.29 0.45 -7.83
C LEU A 146 9.25 1.05 -8.77
N VAL A 147 8.69 0.22 -9.64
CA VAL A 147 7.61 0.60 -10.57
C VAL A 147 6.47 -0.42 -10.48
N THR A 148 5.25 0.07 -10.24
CA THR A 148 4.04 -0.77 -10.21
C THR A 148 3.67 -1.20 -11.62
N VAL A 149 3.41 -2.49 -11.79
CA VAL A 149 2.95 -3.09 -13.05
C VAL A 149 1.68 -3.90 -12.81
N VAL A 150 0.63 -3.57 -13.57
CA VAL A 150 -0.61 -4.33 -13.64
C VAL A 150 -0.71 -4.97 -15.02
N PRO A 151 -0.82 -6.31 -15.15
CA PRO A 151 -0.90 -6.99 -16.44
C PRO A 151 -2.14 -6.67 -17.27
N GLY A 152 -3.15 -6.02 -16.67
CA GLY A 152 -4.43 -5.67 -17.27
C GLY A 152 -5.46 -6.80 -17.19
N ASP A 153 -6.46 -6.75 -18.07
CA ASP A 153 -7.58 -7.68 -18.05
C ASP A 153 -7.22 -9.06 -18.58
N PHE A 154 -8.00 -10.07 -18.16
CA PHE A 154 -7.92 -11.39 -18.78
C PHE A 154 -8.72 -11.45 -20.08
N VAL A 155 -8.37 -12.40 -20.96
CA VAL A 155 -9.00 -12.58 -22.26
C VAL A 155 -9.96 -13.79 -22.20
N ARG A 156 -11.28 -13.54 -22.19
CA ARG A 156 -12.33 -14.55 -21.92
C ARG A 156 -12.24 -15.82 -22.74
N ASN A 157 -11.86 -15.72 -24.00
CA ASN A 157 -11.79 -16.85 -24.92
C ASN A 157 -10.41 -17.51 -25.03
N LEU A 158 -9.46 -17.10 -24.18
CA LEU A 158 -8.12 -17.68 -24.16
C LEU A 158 -7.91 -18.49 -22.86
N PRO A 159 -7.42 -19.74 -22.91
CA PRO A 159 -7.15 -20.52 -21.73
C PRO A 159 -6.22 -19.81 -20.74
N ILE A 160 -6.50 -19.90 -19.43
CA ILE A 160 -5.77 -19.18 -18.39
C ILE A 160 -4.28 -19.52 -18.37
N GLY A 161 -3.90 -20.79 -18.63
CA GLY A 161 -2.50 -21.18 -18.70
C GLY A 161 -1.74 -20.51 -19.84
N ILE A 162 -2.38 -20.29 -20.99
CA ILE A 162 -1.79 -19.54 -22.11
C ILE A 162 -1.60 -18.07 -21.73
N GLN A 163 -2.62 -17.46 -21.12
CA GLN A 163 -2.54 -16.08 -20.63
C GLN A 163 -1.41 -15.91 -19.62
N THR A 164 -1.27 -16.83 -18.69
CA THR A 164 -0.17 -16.83 -17.71
C THR A 164 1.19 -16.90 -18.39
N GLY A 165 1.35 -17.78 -19.39
CA GLY A 165 2.57 -17.86 -20.19
C GLY A 165 2.87 -16.54 -20.93
N ASN A 166 1.86 -15.91 -21.53
CA ASN A 166 2.01 -14.63 -22.23
C ASN A 166 2.48 -13.52 -21.27
N VAL A 167 1.89 -13.45 -20.08
CA VAL A 167 2.29 -12.47 -19.04
C VAL A 167 3.73 -12.71 -18.59
N ILE A 168 4.11 -13.95 -18.31
CA ILE A 168 5.47 -14.31 -17.91
C ILE A 168 6.49 -13.88 -18.98
N GLU A 169 6.23 -14.18 -20.25
CA GLU A 169 7.12 -13.79 -21.35
C GLU A 169 7.21 -12.28 -21.53
N ALA A 170 6.10 -11.55 -21.37
CA ALA A 170 6.12 -10.09 -21.42
C ALA A 170 6.95 -9.51 -20.26
N ILE A 171 6.73 -9.98 -19.02
CA ILE A 171 7.47 -9.51 -17.85
C ILE A 171 8.97 -9.84 -17.96
N LYS A 172 9.37 -11.02 -18.46
CA LYS A 172 10.78 -11.34 -18.75
C LYS A 172 11.42 -10.33 -19.68
N LYS A 173 10.73 -9.95 -20.77
CA LYS A 173 11.25 -8.94 -21.71
C LYS A 173 11.34 -7.55 -21.06
N GLY A 174 10.36 -7.18 -20.23
CA GLY A 174 10.39 -5.94 -19.48
C GLY A 174 11.51 -5.91 -18.44
N THR A 175 11.71 -6.98 -17.67
CA THR A 175 12.79 -7.07 -16.67
C THR A 175 14.17 -6.98 -17.31
N ALA A 176 14.38 -7.57 -18.48
CA ALA A 176 15.64 -7.44 -19.22
C ALA A 176 16.01 -5.97 -19.56
N ILE A 177 15.00 -5.09 -19.64
CA ILE A 177 15.21 -3.64 -19.89
C ILE A 177 15.54 -2.90 -18.60
N ILE A 178 14.80 -3.17 -17.51
CA ILE A 178 14.88 -2.35 -16.30
C ILE A 178 15.95 -2.83 -15.31
N GLU A 179 16.25 -4.13 -15.28
CA GLU A 179 17.21 -4.74 -14.35
C GLU A 179 18.62 -4.13 -14.42
N PRO A 180 19.21 -3.84 -15.64
CA PRO A 180 20.49 -3.17 -15.74
C PRO A 180 20.56 -1.78 -15.10
N HIS A 181 19.39 -1.16 -14.84
CA HIS A 181 19.25 0.14 -14.20
C HIS A 181 18.92 0.03 -12.70
N GLY A 182 18.88 -1.17 -12.16
CA GLY A 182 18.53 -1.43 -10.76
C GLY A 182 17.09 -1.08 -10.41
N LEU A 183 16.19 -1.04 -11.40
CA LEU A 183 14.76 -0.83 -11.22
C LEU A 183 14.06 -2.20 -11.09
N VAL A 184 13.07 -2.29 -10.22
CA VAL A 184 12.28 -3.50 -9.96
C VAL A 184 10.81 -3.26 -10.31
N MET A 185 10.24 -4.12 -11.13
CA MET A 185 8.79 -4.21 -11.30
C MET A 185 8.18 -4.87 -10.08
N VAL A 186 7.14 -4.26 -9.55
CA VAL A 186 6.31 -4.88 -8.53
C VAL A 186 4.91 -5.11 -9.10
N LEU A 187 4.56 -6.40 -9.22
CA LEU A 187 3.28 -6.85 -9.79
C LEU A 187 2.19 -6.69 -8.74
N GLU A 188 1.13 -5.97 -9.07
CA GLU A 188 0.04 -5.68 -8.13
C GLU A 188 -1.19 -6.53 -8.41
N PRO A 189 -1.56 -7.47 -7.51
CA PRO A 189 -2.86 -8.12 -7.52
C PRO A 189 -3.96 -7.15 -7.06
N LEU A 190 -4.97 -6.91 -7.92
CA LEU A 190 -6.02 -5.95 -7.68
C LEU A 190 -7.39 -6.59 -7.43
N SER A 191 -8.24 -5.88 -6.71
CA SER A 191 -9.63 -6.27 -6.42
C SER A 191 -10.70 -5.37 -7.05
N ASP A 192 -10.28 -4.34 -7.80
CA ASP A 192 -11.18 -3.28 -8.26
C ASP A 192 -12.14 -3.74 -9.35
N ASN A 193 -11.66 -4.61 -10.25
CA ASN A 193 -12.42 -5.13 -11.37
C ASN A 193 -12.30 -6.66 -11.45
N PRO A 194 -13.43 -7.41 -11.57
CA PRO A 194 -13.40 -8.87 -11.72
C PRO A 194 -12.76 -9.35 -13.02
N ASP A 195 -12.65 -8.50 -14.03
CA ASP A 195 -12.03 -8.84 -15.32
C ASP A 195 -10.50 -8.72 -15.31
N LEU A 196 -9.88 -8.25 -14.23
CA LEU A 196 -8.42 -8.21 -14.11
C LEU A 196 -7.81 -9.62 -14.12
N PHE A 197 -6.71 -9.76 -14.87
CA PHE A 197 -5.99 -11.04 -14.96
C PHE A 197 -5.33 -11.39 -13.61
N LEU A 198 -4.62 -10.44 -12.98
CA LEU A 198 -3.88 -10.65 -11.75
C LEU A 198 -4.69 -10.17 -10.54
N ARG A 199 -5.10 -11.11 -9.67
CA ARG A 199 -6.00 -10.81 -8.56
C ARG A 199 -5.54 -11.29 -7.20
N THR A 200 -4.62 -12.25 -7.13
CA THR A 200 -4.21 -12.84 -5.86
C THR A 200 -2.68 -12.92 -5.73
N PRO A 201 -2.14 -12.82 -4.50
CA PRO A 201 -0.70 -12.89 -4.26
C PRO A 201 -0.04 -14.20 -4.72
N ASP A 202 -0.74 -15.33 -4.64
CA ASP A 202 -0.22 -16.63 -5.11
C ASP A 202 -0.06 -16.68 -6.63
N GLN A 203 -0.98 -16.03 -7.39
CA GLN A 203 -0.80 -15.85 -8.83
C GLN A 203 0.45 -15.01 -9.13
N ALA A 204 0.63 -13.88 -8.42
CA ALA A 204 1.82 -13.03 -8.57
C ALA A 204 3.09 -13.79 -8.20
N TYR A 205 3.06 -14.59 -7.13
CA TYR A 205 4.17 -15.44 -6.71
C TYR A 205 4.58 -16.41 -7.80
N ALA A 206 3.63 -17.14 -8.37
CA ALA A 206 3.91 -18.08 -9.46
C ALA A 206 4.54 -17.39 -10.67
N ILE A 207 4.09 -16.17 -11.03
CA ILE A 207 4.66 -15.38 -12.11
C ILE A 207 6.08 -14.93 -11.76
N CYS A 208 6.32 -14.36 -10.56
CA CYS A 208 7.66 -13.94 -10.13
C CYS A 208 8.67 -15.11 -10.14
N LYS A 209 8.28 -16.27 -9.62
CA LYS A 209 9.12 -17.47 -9.64
C LYS A 209 9.43 -17.95 -11.06
N ALA A 210 8.46 -17.90 -11.96
CA ALA A 210 8.64 -18.29 -13.36
C ALA A 210 9.48 -17.28 -14.18
N VAL A 211 9.39 -16.00 -13.85
CA VAL A 211 10.25 -14.94 -14.41
C VAL A 211 11.69 -15.13 -13.95
N GLY A 212 11.90 -15.42 -12.67
CA GLY A 212 13.20 -15.74 -12.10
C GLY A 212 14.19 -14.58 -12.04
N SER A 213 13.71 -13.31 -12.08
CA SER A 213 14.52 -12.10 -12.02
C SER A 213 14.39 -11.40 -10.66
N PRO A 214 15.47 -10.87 -10.08
CA PRO A 214 15.40 -10.02 -8.89
C PRO A 214 14.64 -8.71 -9.15
N SER A 215 14.49 -8.34 -10.41
CA SER A 215 13.73 -7.15 -10.87
C SER A 215 12.25 -7.44 -11.16
N CYS A 216 11.72 -8.58 -10.70
CA CYS A 216 10.30 -8.90 -10.72
C CYS A 216 9.86 -9.36 -9.34
N LYS A 217 9.06 -8.58 -8.66
CA LYS A 217 8.59 -8.81 -7.28
C LYS A 217 7.10 -8.54 -7.17
N ILE A 218 6.53 -8.78 -6.00
CA ILE A 218 5.13 -8.56 -5.68
C ILE A 218 4.98 -7.20 -5.00
N LEU A 219 3.99 -6.43 -5.42
CA LEU A 219 3.39 -5.39 -4.60
C LEU A 219 2.25 -6.03 -3.80
N TYR A 220 2.40 -6.07 -2.49
CA TYR A 220 1.43 -6.65 -1.57
C TYR A 220 0.55 -5.53 -0.99
N ASP A 221 -0.57 -5.21 -1.66
CA ASP A 221 -1.56 -4.27 -1.13
C ASP A 221 -2.52 -5.00 -0.19
N MET A 222 -2.46 -4.65 1.09
CA MET A 222 -3.26 -5.27 2.14
C MET A 222 -4.75 -5.00 1.97
N TYR A 223 -5.15 -3.87 1.36
CA TYR A 223 -6.53 -3.56 1.04
C TYR A 223 -7.10 -4.53 -0.01
N HIS A 224 -6.37 -4.74 -1.11
CA HIS A 224 -6.80 -5.66 -2.16
C HIS A 224 -6.80 -7.11 -1.69
N VAL A 225 -5.82 -7.52 -0.90
CA VAL A 225 -5.78 -8.86 -0.30
C VAL A 225 -6.99 -9.06 0.60
N GLN A 226 -7.33 -8.09 1.47
CA GLN A 226 -8.51 -8.19 2.35
C GLN A 226 -9.79 -8.33 1.55
N ARG A 227 -9.97 -7.54 0.49
CA ARG A 227 -11.17 -7.59 -0.37
C ARG A 227 -11.33 -8.89 -1.14
N ASN A 228 -10.23 -9.47 -1.64
CA ASN A 228 -10.29 -10.67 -2.47
C ASN A 228 -10.41 -11.95 -1.65
N GLN A 229 -9.67 -12.07 -0.54
CA GLN A 229 -9.54 -13.34 0.17
C GLN A 229 -9.33 -13.24 1.67
N GLY A 230 -8.95 -12.06 2.20
CA GLY A 230 -8.54 -11.93 3.59
C GLY A 230 -7.27 -12.71 3.92
N ASN A 231 -7.17 -13.21 5.16
CA ASN A 231 -6.06 -14.06 5.61
C ASN A 231 -4.67 -13.43 5.40
N ILE A 232 -4.56 -12.11 5.67
CA ILE A 232 -3.42 -11.27 5.28
C ILE A 232 -2.07 -11.82 5.76
N ILE A 233 -1.89 -12.08 7.06
CA ILE A 233 -0.59 -12.52 7.62
C ILE A 233 -0.17 -13.90 7.09
N PRO A 234 -1.01 -14.94 7.07
CA PRO A 234 -0.65 -16.21 6.45
C PRO A 234 -0.30 -16.09 4.97
N THR A 235 -1.08 -15.34 4.19
CA THR A 235 -0.81 -15.12 2.76
C THR A 235 0.51 -14.39 2.55
N LEU A 236 0.78 -13.34 3.35
CA LEU A 236 2.06 -12.64 3.35
C LEU A 236 3.23 -13.60 3.59
N ASN A 237 3.10 -14.54 4.56
CA ASN A 237 4.15 -15.50 4.84
C ASN A 237 4.44 -16.45 3.67
N TRP A 238 3.40 -16.85 2.92
CA TRP A 238 3.57 -17.76 1.78
C TRP A 238 4.35 -17.16 0.62
N VAL A 239 4.23 -15.84 0.43
CA VAL A 239 4.83 -15.13 -0.72
C VAL A 239 5.97 -14.19 -0.32
N TYR A 240 6.43 -14.23 0.92
CA TYR A 240 7.32 -13.25 1.52
C TYR A 240 8.63 -13.02 0.75
N ASP A 241 9.26 -14.08 0.25
CA ASP A 241 10.52 -14.04 -0.50
C ASP A 241 10.42 -13.33 -1.85
N GLU A 242 9.20 -13.14 -2.34
CA GLU A 242 8.93 -12.39 -3.58
C GLU A 242 8.29 -11.01 -3.33
N ILE A 243 8.04 -10.59 -2.10
CA ILE A 243 7.49 -9.26 -1.84
C ILE A 243 8.57 -8.19 -1.99
N GLY A 244 8.35 -7.23 -2.89
CA GLY A 244 9.21 -6.06 -3.08
C GLY A 244 8.63 -4.78 -2.45
N TYR A 245 7.32 -4.70 -2.26
CA TYR A 245 6.63 -3.51 -1.79
C TYR A 245 5.33 -3.83 -1.07
N TYR A 246 4.94 -2.96 -0.15
CA TYR A 246 3.65 -3.04 0.54
C TYR A 246 2.82 -1.79 0.31
N GLN A 247 1.48 -1.95 0.23
CA GLN A 247 0.54 -0.84 0.29
C GLN A 247 -0.48 -1.03 1.41
N ILE A 248 -0.96 0.10 1.93
CA ILE A 248 -1.82 0.22 3.10
C ILE A 248 -3.11 0.93 2.71
N GLY A 249 -4.24 0.37 3.11
CA GLY A 249 -5.55 0.99 3.07
C GLY A 249 -6.52 0.16 3.90
N ASP A 250 -7.20 0.76 4.89
CA ASP A 250 -8.09 0.00 5.76
C ASP A 250 -9.41 -0.32 5.04
N ASN A 251 -9.86 -1.54 5.18
CA ASN A 251 -11.06 -2.07 4.54
C ASN A 251 -12.28 -1.87 5.48
N PRO A 252 -13.45 -1.46 4.97
CA PRO A 252 -13.83 -1.35 3.55
C PRO A 252 -13.62 0.04 2.93
N GLY A 253 -13.33 1.08 3.71
CA GLY A 253 -13.35 2.48 3.27
C GLY A 253 -12.12 2.93 2.50
N ARG A 254 -11.04 2.16 2.43
CA ARG A 254 -9.72 2.52 1.90
C ARG A 254 -9.22 3.84 2.50
N LYS A 255 -9.10 3.85 3.83
CA LYS A 255 -8.66 4.98 4.64
C LYS A 255 -7.46 4.59 5.52
N GLU A 256 -7.02 5.52 6.40
CA GLU A 256 -5.94 5.27 7.35
C GLU A 256 -6.22 4.10 8.31
N PRO A 257 -5.17 3.44 8.86
CA PRO A 257 -5.28 2.35 9.82
C PRO A 257 -6.21 2.66 11.00
N GLY A 258 -7.05 1.69 11.38
CA GLY A 258 -7.98 1.80 12.50
C GLY A 258 -9.32 2.43 12.14
N THR A 259 -9.58 2.72 10.87
CA THR A 259 -10.88 3.21 10.39
C THR A 259 -11.77 2.09 9.85
N GLY A 260 -11.27 0.87 9.77
CA GLY A 260 -11.97 -0.30 9.25
C GLY A 260 -11.76 -1.55 10.10
N GLU A 261 -11.67 -2.70 9.44
CA GLU A 261 -11.65 -4.02 10.07
C GLU A 261 -10.26 -4.66 10.18
N VAL A 262 -9.21 -4.05 9.58
CA VAL A 262 -7.87 -4.64 9.50
C VAL A 262 -7.05 -4.29 10.73
N ASN A 263 -6.47 -5.28 11.40
CA ASN A 263 -5.58 -5.04 12.55
C ASN A 263 -4.16 -4.67 12.08
N TYR A 264 -3.97 -3.43 11.65
CA TYR A 264 -2.69 -2.93 11.16
C TYR A 264 -1.56 -2.99 12.19
N LYS A 265 -1.85 -2.79 13.48
CA LYS A 265 -0.83 -2.88 14.53
C LYS A 265 -0.15 -4.26 14.54
N ASN A 266 -0.93 -5.34 14.43
CA ASN A 266 -0.39 -6.70 14.35
C ASN A 266 0.35 -6.96 13.03
N ILE A 267 -0.16 -6.43 11.92
CA ILE A 267 0.47 -6.59 10.61
C ILE A 267 1.79 -5.84 10.56
N PHE A 268 1.85 -4.60 11.02
CA PHE A 268 3.07 -3.79 11.06
C PHE A 268 4.14 -4.43 11.94
N LYS A 269 3.74 -4.92 13.14
CA LYS A 269 4.65 -5.71 13.97
C LYS A 269 5.21 -6.92 13.22
N HIS A 270 4.35 -7.65 12.53
CA HIS A 270 4.77 -8.84 11.76
C HIS A 270 5.77 -8.48 10.64
N ILE A 271 5.51 -7.41 9.88
CA ILE A 271 6.40 -6.92 8.82
C ILE A 271 7.74 -6.45 9.43
N TYR A 272 7.70 -5.75 10.56
CA TYR A 272 8.89 -5.30 11.29
C TYR A 272 9.74 -6.48 11.78
N ASP A 273 9.12 -7.48 12.41
CA ASP A 273 9.78 -8.68 12.92
C ASP A 273 10.43 -9.52 11.79
N LYS A 274 9.89 -9.44 10.58
CA LYS A 274 10.47 -10.01 9.35
C LYS A 274 11.71 -9.25 8.87
N GLY A 275 12.01 -8.10 9.45
CA GLY A 275 13.17 -7.27 9.10
C GLY A 275 13.01 -6.43 7.83
N TYR A 276 11.79 -6.22 7.33
CA TYR A 276 11.55 -5.38 6.16
C TYR A 276 11.99 -3.94 6.41
N LYS A 277 12.74 -3.36 5.47
CA LYS A 277 13.29 -1.99 5.54
C LYS A 277 12.83 -1.10 4.38
N GLY A 278 12.02 -1.63 3.47
CA GLY A 278 11.48 -0.88 2.35
C GLY A 278 10.35 0.07 2.76
N VAL A 279 9.72 0.66 1.77
CA VAL A 279 8.60 1.57 1.96
C VAL A 279 7.27 0.80 2.00
N LEU A 280 6.36 1.25 2.87
CA LEU A 280 4.95 0.85 2.87
C LEU A 280 4.14 2.07 2.37
N GLY A 281 3.61 2.01 1.16
CA GLY A 281 2.83 3.10 0.55
C GLY A 281 1.47 3.28 1.23
N MET A 282 1.11 4.51 1.50
CA MET A 282 -0.17 4.87 2.14
C MET A 282 -1.24 5.09 1.05
N GLU A 283 -1.61 4.02 0.32
CA GLU A 283 -2.52 4.12 -0.83
C GLU A 283 -4.00 4.19 -0.40
N HIS A 284 -4.34 5.29 0.24
CA HIS A 284 -5.68 5.55 0.75
C HIS A 284 -5.98 7.06 0.85
N GLY A 285 -7.26 7.41 0.97
CA GLY A 285 -7.65 8.78 1.30
C GLY A 285 -7.79 8.98 2.81
N ASN A 286 -7.85 10.24 3.26
CA ASN A 286 -8.13 10.58 4.65
C ASN A 286 -9.61 10.30 4.99
N ALA A 287 -9.90 9.71 6.15
CA ALA A 287 -11.26 9.43 6.59
C ALA A 287 -12.02 10.72 6.92
N ILE A 288 -11.34 11.66 7.55
CA ILE A 288 -11.87 12.98 7.91
C ILE A 288 -11.24 14.03 7.00
N LYS A 289 -12.02 15.03 6.60
CA LYS A 289 -11.54 16.14 5.76
C LYS A 289 -10.86 17.23 6.60
N GLY A 290 -10.06 18.08 5.96
CA GLY A 290 -9.44 19.24 6.58
C GLY A 290 -8.27 18.91 7.49
N LYS A 291 -7.77 19.93 8.21
CA LYS A 291 -6.61 19.81 9.11
C LYS A 291 -6.82 18.79 10.23
N GLU A 292 -8.04 18.67 10.73
CA GLU A 292 -8.40 17.69 11.75
C GLU A 292 -8.19 16.27 11.23
N GLY A 293 -8.62 15.99 9.98
CA GLY A 293 -8.41 14.68 9.35
C GLY A 293 -6.94 14.35 9.11
N GLU A 294 -6.14 15.32 8.70
CA GLU A 294 -4.70 15.14 8.53
C GLU A 294 -3.99 14.87 9.88
N THR A 295 -4.42 15.53 10.96
CA THR A 295 -3.94 15.25 12.31
C THR A 295 -4.36 13.86 12.78
N ALA A 296 -5.61 13.45 12.51
CA ALA A 296 -6.12 12.12 12.83
C ALA A 296 -5.35 11.03 12.08
N LEU A 297 -5.02 11.24 10.80
CA LEU A 297 -4.18 10.33 10.00
C LEU A 297 -2.81 10.12 10.63
N ILE A 298 -2.11 11.21 11.01
CA ILE A 298 -0.80 11.11 11.67
C ILE A 298 -0.91 10.28 12.96
N LYS A 299 -1.94 10.58 13.77
CA LYS A 299 -2.20 9.82 15.01
C LYS A 299 -2.48 8.35 14.74
N ALA A 300 -3.28 8.02 13.72
CA ALA A 300 -3.60 6.63 13.37
C ALA A 300 -2.34 5.83 13.03
N TYR A 301 -1.40 6.41 12.29
CA TYR A 301 -0.11 5.77 12.02
C TYR A 301 0.76 5.67 13.26
N ARG A 302 0.80 6.67 14.15
CA ARG A 302 1.51 6.58 15.44
C ARG A 302 0.95 5.44 16.31
N ASP A 303 -0.37 5.34 16.40
CA ASP A 303 -1.05 4.30 17.17
C ASP A 303 -0.77 2.89 16.60
N ALA A 304 -0.85 2.74 15.27
CA ALA A 304 -0.57 1.46 14.61
C ALA A 304 0.92 1.07 14.66
N ASP A 305 1.84 2.06 14.67
CA ASP A 305 3.29 1.85 14.75
C ASP A 305 3.78 1.61 16.21
N SER A 306 2.90 1.76 17.21
CA SER A 306 3.22 1.55 18.64
C SER A 306 3.16 0.07 19.04
N PHE A 307 3.80 -0.81 18.29
CA PHE A 307 3.80 -2.26 18.48
C PHE A 307 5.04 -2.79 19.21
N MET A 308 5.95 -1.91 19.58
CA MET A 308 7.16 -2.22 20.38
C MET A 308 6.88 -2.13 21.84
#